data_ece8ad2ea5b7796fe55413e3e73932e3
#
_entry.id   ece8ad2ea5b7796fe55413e3e73932e3
#
_cell.length_a   1.000
_cell.length_b   1.000
_cell.length_c   1.000
_cell.angle_alpha   90.00
_cell.angle_beta   90.00
_cell.angle_gamma   90.00
#
_symmetry.space_group_name_H-M   'P 1'
#
loop_
_entity.id
_entity.type
_entity.pdbx_description
1 polymer ?
#
loop_
_entity_poly.entity_id
_entity_poly.type
_entity_poly.pdbx_seq_one_letter_code
_entity_poly.pdbx_strand_id
1 'polypeptide(L)'
;MEEILKKLAEKVESLGCTISEKNLTGGYIRDLREPVLQGLLKAYREVYGESGQPYLMGGNTYARFFDCAVGYGPGIPHTPIFDNRQEQDLQNMGLPKGHGGAHSCDEVQPVSGLCDAVRVYVLALQELDKCMEEKDNAV
;
A
#
# COMPACT_ATOMS: atom_id res chain seq x y z
N MET A 1 -4.94 0.51 -22.70
CA MET A 1 -4.93 -0.91 -22.29
C MET A 1 -4.65 -1.83 -23.46
N GLU A 2 -5.38 -1.74 -24.54
CA GLU A 2 -5.22 -2.58 -25.74
C GLU A 2 -3.81 -2.52 -26.37
N GLU A 3 -3.22 -1.34 -26.45
CA GLU A 3 -1.85 -1.17 -26.98
C GLU A 3 -0.80 -1.91 -26.14
N ILE A 4 -0.93 -1.89 -24.80
CA ILE A 4 -0.04 -2.64 -23.91
C ILE A 4 -0.17 -4.14 -24.15
N LEU A 5 -1.39 -4.63 -24.28
CA LEU A 5 -1.65 -6.04 -24.58
C LEU A 5 -1.09 -6.46 -25.93
N LYS A 6 -1.21 -5.61 -26.94
CA LYS A 6 -0.64 -5.89 -28.26
C LYS A 6 0.87 -6.03 -28.19
N LYS A 7 1.56 -5.06 -27.56
CA LYS A 7 3.02 -5.11 -27.36
C LYS A 7 3.46 -6.34 -26.55
N LEU A 8 2.68 -6.71 -25.52
CA LEU A 8 2.94 -7.90 -24.73
C LEU A 8 2.78 -9.17 -25.56
N ALA A 9 1.72 -9.28 -26.36
CA ALA A 9 1.49 -10.42 -27.23
C ALA A 9 2.63 -10.59 -28.25
N GLU A 10 2.99 -9.52 -28.95
CA GLU A 10 4.12 -9.51 -29.91
C GLU A 10 5.43 -9.98 -29.24
N LYS A 11 5.69 -9.52 -28.02
CA LYS A 11 6.89 -9.92 -27.28
C LYS A 11 6.86 -11.39 -26.85
N VAL A 12 5.73 -11.88 -26.37
CA VAL A 12 5.54 -13.27 -25.96
C VAL A 12 5.68 -14.22 -27.15
N GLU A 13 5.07 -13.88 -28.30
CA GLU A 13 5.19 -14.65 -29.54
C GLU A 13 6.63 -14.68 -30.04
N SER A 14 7.38 -13.57 -29.93
CA SER A 14 8.81 -13.54 -30.31
C SER A 14 9.68 -14.48 -29.49
N LEU A 15 9.21 -14.92 -28.33
CA LEU A 15 9.85 -15.88 -27.43
C LEU A 15 9.37 -17.33 -27.66
N GLY A 16 8.53 -17.55 -28.66
CA GLY A 16 7.95 -18.88 -28.94
C GLY A 16 6.85 -19.29 -27.95
N CYS A 17 6.31 -18.35 -27.20
CA CYS A 17 5.24 -18.57 -26.22
C CYS A 17 3.89 -18.07 -26.77
N THR A 18 2.80 -18.55 -26.20
CA THR A 18 1.44 -18.10 -26.50
C THR A 18 0.74 -17.66 -25.23
N ILE A 19 -0.12 -16.65 -25.34
CA ILE A 19 -0.98 -16.21 -24.23
C ILE A 19 -2.24 -17.06 -24.25
N SER A 20 -2.37 -17.98 -23.30
CA SER A 20 -3.54 -18.87 -23.18
C SER A 20 -4.72 -18.22 -22.47
N GLU A 21 -4.45 -17.31 -21.54
CA GLU A 21 -5.48 -16.65 -20.73
C GLU A 21 -5.13 -15.18 -20.50
N LYS A 22 -6.14 -14.32 -20.53
CA LYS A 22 -6.02 -12.89 -20.27
C LYS A 22 -7.00 -12.50 -19.17
N ASN A 23 -6.47 -12.08 -18.04
CA ASN A 23 -7.27 -11.49 -16.97
C ASN A 23 -6.87 -10.02 -16.80
N LEU A 24 -7.76 -9.11 -17.18
CA LEU A 24 -7.53 -7.69 -17.16
C LEU A 24 -8.39 -7.04 -16.08
N THR A 25 -7.73 -6.40 -15.14
CA THR A 25 -8.41 -5.57 -14.14
C THR A 25 -8.10 -4.12 -14.44
N GLY A 26 -9.13 -3.28 -14.57
CA GLY A 26 -8.96 -1.83 -14.69
C GLY A 26 -8.29 -1.26 -13.44
N GLY A 27 -7.36 -0.33 -13.64
CA GLY A 27 -6.84 0.50 -12.56
C GLY A 27 -7.72 1.73 -12.34
N TYR A 28 -7.62 2.33 -11.18
CA TYR A 28 -8.24 3.62 -10.86
C TYR A 28 -7.27 4.50 -10.08
N ILE A 29 -7.50 5.81 -10.16
CA ILE A 29 -6.75 6.80 -9.41
C ILE A 29 -7.77 7.68 -8.69
N ARG A 30 -7.57 7.91 -7.41
CA ARG A 30 -8.39 8.83 -6.61
C ARG A 30 -7.80 10.23 -6.64
N ASP A 31 -8.68 11.23 -6.58
CA ASP A 31 -8.24 12.63 -6.45
C ASP A 31 -7.78 12.90 -5.02
N LEU A 32 -6.51 13.20 -4.85
CA LEU A 32 -5.93 13.49 -3.53
C LEU A 32 -6.57 14.70 -2.82
N ARG A 33 -7.32 15.55 -3.55
CA ARG A 33 -8.04 16.69 -2.96
C ARG A 33 -9.31 16.26 -2.22
N GLU A 34 -9.73 15.02 -2.32
CA GLU A 34 -10.90 14.52 -1.60
C GLU A 34 -10.70 14.65 -0.09
N PRO A 35 -11.67 15.21 0.66
CA PRO A 35 -11.54 15.44 2.11
C PRO A 35 -11.15 14.17 2.88
N VAL A 36 -11.74 13.04 2.53
CA VAL A 36 -11.43 11.74 3.13
C VAL A 36 -9.95 11.38 2.95
N LEU A 37 -9.40 11.59 1.75
CA LEU A 37 -7.99 11.29 1.48
C LEU A 37 -7.05 12.26 2.19
N GLN A 38 -7.44 13.53 2.32
CA GLN A 38 -6.68 14.51 3.10
C GLN A 38 -6.68 14.17 4.59
N GLY A 39 -7.81 13.70 5.14
CA GLY A 39 -7.91 13.23 6.52
C GLY A 39 -7.01 12.01 6.77
N LEU A 40 -7.05 11.01 5.89
CA LEU A 40 -6.18 9.84 5.97
C LEU A 40 -4.69 10.22 5.89
N LEU A 41 -4.33 11.12 4.99
CA LEU A 41 -2.95 11.58 4.83
C LEU A 41 -2.47 12.37 6.05
N LYS A 42 -3.33 13.20 6.64
CA LYS A 42 -3.06 13.92 7.88
C LYS A 42 -2.77 12.95 9.03
N ALA A 43 -3.64 11.96 9.25
CA ALA A 43 -3.47 10.94 10.28
C ALA A 43 -2.16 10.16 10.10
N TYR A 44 -1.81 9.83 8.87
CA TYR A 44 -0.56 9.14 8.56
C TYR A 44 0.66 10.00 8.90
N ARG A 45 0.66 11.28 8.51
CA ARG A 45 1.77 12.21 8.74
C ARG A 45 1.99 12.53 10.22
N GLU A 46 0.95 12.45 11.03
CA GLU A 46 1.07 12.62 12.48
C GLU A 46 1.95 11.54 13.12
N VAL A 47 1.98 10.35 12.55
CA VAL A 47 2.79 9.23 13.04
C VAL A 47 4.17 9.16 12.36
N TYR A 48 4.20 9.33 11.04
CA TYR A 48 5.41 9.11 10.22
C TYR A 48 6.05 10.41 9.69
N GLY A 49 5.49 11.57 10.02
CA GLY A 49 5.98 12.87 9.56
C GLY A 49 5.73 13.10 8.06
N GLU A 50 6.36 14.13 7.53
CA GLU A 50 6.18 14.58 6.13
C GLU A 50 6.70 13.59 5.07
N SER A 51 7.40 12.53 5.47
CA SER A 51 7.82 11.46 4.56
C SER A 51 6.64 10.64 4.01
N GLY A 52 5.47 10.72 4.67
CA GLY A 52 4.24 10.07 4.22
C GLY A 52 3.68 10.70 2.96
N GLN A 53 3.96 10.08 1.82
CA GLN A 53 3.42 10.50 0.53
C GLN A 53 2.54 9.40 -0.07
N PRO A 54 1.38 9.75 -0.66
CA PRO A 54 0.58 8.79 -1.40
C PRO A 54 1.36 8.29 -2.62
N TYR A 55 1.15 7.04 -2.97
CA TYR A 55 1.80 6.43 -4.12
C TYR A 55 0.82 5.58 -4.94
N LEU A 56 1.20 5.30 -6.16
CA LEU A 56 0.48 4.38 -7.03
C LEU A 56 1.02 2.96 -6.82
N MET A 57 0.12 2.05 -6.51
CA MET A 57 0.49 0.65 -6.38
C MET A 57 0.25 -0.08 -7.71
N GLY A 58 1.28 -0.73 -8.22
CA GLY A 58 1.21 -1.53 -9.44
C GLY A 58 0.59 -2.92 -9.26
N GLY A 59 0.28 -3.29 -8.02
CA GLY A 59 -0.35 -4.57 -7.68
C GLY A 59 -1.86 -4.48 -7.49
N ASN A 60 -2.48 -5.61 -7.21
CA ASN A 60 -3.90 -5.71 -6.88
C ASN A 60 -4.11 -5.82 -5.38
N THR A 61 -5.12 -5.09 -4.87
CA THR A 61 -5.63 -5.23 -3.51
C THR A 61 -7.13 -5.48 -3.52
N TYR A 62 -7.69 -5.77 -2.36
CA TYR A 62 -9.15 -5.87 -2.19
C TYR A 62 -9.88 -4.55 -2.51
N ALA A 63 -9.19 -3.42 -2.49
CA ALA A 63 -9.73 -2.11 -2.86
C ALA A 63 -10.37 -2.10 -4.26
N ARG A 64 -9.90 -2.94 -5.18
CA ARG A 64 -10.47 -3.07 -6.54
C ARG A 64 -11.93 -3.52 -6.61
N PHE A 65 -12.43 -4.12 -5.54
CA PHE A 65 -13.82 -4.59 -5.46
C PHE A 65 -14.80 -3.54 -4.97
N PHE A 66 -14.32 -2.35 -4.66
CA PHE A 66 -15.12 -1.24 -4.14
C PHE A 66 -14.95 0.00 -5.02
N ASP A 67 -16.03 0.70 -5.29
CA ASP A 67 -16.03 1.86 -6.19
C ASP A 67 -15.21 3.06 -5.66
N CYS A 68 -15.06 3.15 -4.34
CA CYS A 68 -14.46 4.31 -3.66
C CYS A 68 -13.40 3.94 -2.62
N ALA A 69 -12.69 2.82 -2.80
CA ALA A 69 -11.69 2.40 -1.84
C ALA A 69 -10.27 2.87 -2.21
N VAL A 70 -9.43 2.94 -1.19
CA VAL A 70 -7.98 3.16 -1.32
C VAL A 70 -7.24 2.17 -0.42
N GLY A 71 -6.03 1.79 -0.81
CA GLY A 71 -5.12 1.09 0.09
C GLY A 71 -4.60 2.08 1.13
N TYR A 72 -4.70 1.72 2.41
CA TYR A 72 -4.21 2.53 3.51
C TYR A 72 -3.65 1.62 4.60
N GLY A 73 -2.53 2.01 5.20
CA GLY A 73 -1.92 1.23 6.26
C GLY A 73 -0.58 1.78 6.72
N PRO A 74 0.01 1.14 7.73
CA PRO A 74 1.30 1.53 8.29
C PRO A 74 2.45 1.23 7.33
N GLY A 75 3.61 1.81 7.61
CA GLY A 75 4.84 1.63 6.85
C GLY A 75 5.10 2.77 5.88
N ILE A 76 6.36 3.01 5.57
CA ILE A 76 6.78 4.07 4.65
C ILE A 76 7.03 3.42 3.27
N PRO A 77 6.27 3.83 2.23
CA PRO A 77 6.47 3.31 0.88
C PRO A 77 7.93 3.49 0.42
N HIS A 78 8.44 2.48 -0.27
CA HIS A 78 9.81 2.47 -0.83
C HIS A 78 10.96 2.57 0.18
N THR A 79 10.67 2.56 1.47
CA THR A 79 11.70 2.30 2.48
C THR A 79 11.93 0.80 2.56
N PRO A 80 13.17 0.34 2.70
CA PRO A 80 13.39 -1.04 3.09
C PRO A 80 12.54 -1.33 4.33
N ILE A 81 11.80 -2.43 4.32
CA ILE A 81 10.91 -2.82 5.45
C ILE A 81 11.70 -2.88 6.75
N PHE A 82 13.00 -3.16 6.60
CA PHE A 82 13.97 -3.09 7.67
C PHE A 82 15.08 -2.09 7.29
N ASP A 83 15.38 -1.14 8.16
CA ASP A 83 16.63 -0.40 8.09
C ASP A 83 17.81 -1.34 8.45
N ASN A 84 19.04 -0.88 8.28
CA ASN A 84 20.24 -1.68 8.57
C ASN A 84 20.28 -2.21 10.01
N ARG A 85 19.62 -1.52 10.95
CA ARG A 85 19.53 -1.93 12.35
C ARG A 85 18.56 -3.10 12.49
N GLN A 86 17.40 -3.00 11.86
CA GLN A 86 16.40 -4.07 11.84
C GLN A 86 16.93 -5.32 11.14
N GLU A 87 17.68 -5.17 10.04
CA GLU A 87 18.33 -6.31 9.37
C GLU A 87 19.35 -7.00 10.31
N GLN A 88 20.11 -6.22 11.08
CA GLN A 88 21.02 -6.77 12.08
C GLN A 88 20.28 -7.49 13.22
N ASP A 89 19.15 -6.97 13.67
CA ASP A 89 18.34 -7.61 14.69
C ASP A 89 17.76 -8.94 14.19
N LEU A 90 17.33 -9.04 12.94
CA LEU A 90 16.90 -10.29 12.33
C LEU A 90 18.01 -11.33 12.28
N GLN A 91 19.23 -10.91 11.93
CA GLN A 91 20.40 -11.78 11.94
C GLN A 91 20.73 -12.25 13.37
N ASN A 92 20.63 -11.37 14.36
CA ASN A 92 20.81 -11.71 15.77
C ASN A 92 19.75 -12.71 16.28
N MET A 93 18.56 -12.72 15.69
CA MET A 93 17.52 -13.74 15.92
C MET A 93 17.79 -15.06 15.22
N GLY A 94 18.87 -15.16 14.45
CA GLY A 94 19.25 -16.37 13.72
C GLY A 94 18.51 -16.57 12.40
N LEU A 95 17.83 -15.53 11.89
CA LEU A 95 17.17 -15.61 10.59
C LEU A 95 18.20 -15.52 9.45
N PRO A 96 18.10 -16.35 8.41
CA PRO A 96 18.97 -16.26 7.24
C PRO A 96 18.79 -14.93 6.50
N LYS A 97 19.82 -14.52 5.78
CA LYS A 97 19.75 -13.31 4.95
C LYS A 97 18.59 -13.40 3.94
N GLY A 98 17.79 -12.35 3.87
CA GLY A 98 16.61 -12.25 3.00
C GLY A 98 15.34 -12.85 3.59
N HIS A 99 15.39 -13.37 4.82
CA HIS A 99 14.24 -13.80 5.59
C HIS A 99 13.69 -12.64 6.45
N GLY A 100 12.46 -12.77 6.90
CA GLY A 100 11.83 -11.86 7.85
C GLY A 100 11.09 -10.66 7.21
N GLY A 101 11.35 -10.35 5.94
CA GLY A 101 10.69 -9.26 5.22
C GLY A 101 9.29 -9.63 4.71
N ALA A 102 8.52 -8.63 4.27
CA ALA A 102 7.23 -8.85 3.63
C ALA A 102 7.36 -9.75 2.39
N HIS A 103 6.45 -10.70 2.25
CA HIS A 103 6.44 -11.71 1.18
C HIS A 103 7.68 -12.61 1.14
N SER A 104 8.44 -12.69 2.23
CA SER A 104 9.59 -13.61 2.38
C SER A 104 9.28 -14.75 3.35
N CYS A 105 10.17 -15.72 3.42
CA CYS A 105 10.11 -16.76 4.46
C CYS A 105 10.28 -16.11 5.85
N ASP A 106 9.65 -16.70 6.86
CA ASP A 106 9.75 -16.27 8.26
C ASP A 106 9.41 -14.78 8.46
N GLU A 107 8.38 -14.29 7.76
CA GLU A 107 7.95 -12.90 7.84
C GLU A 107 7.68 -12.48 9.30
N VAL A 108 8.32 -11.42 9.74
CA VAL A 108 8.19 -10.87 11.10
C VAL A 108 7.93 -9.37 11.04
N GLN A 109 7.32 -8.86 12.09
CA GLN A 109 7.02 -7.45 12.21
C GLN A 109 7.52 -6.92 13.58
N PRO A 110 8.25 -5.79 13.62
CA PRO A 110 8.63 -5.17 14.87
C PRO A 110 7.42 -4.79 15.71
N VAL A 111 7.47 -5.01 17.01
CA VAL A 111 6.37 -4.63 17.93
C VAL A 111 6.13 -3.11 17.89
N SER A 112 7.18 -2.30 17.76
CA SER A 112 7.06 -0.85 17.58
C SER A 112 6.24 -0.50 16.33
N GLY A 113 6.47 -1.20 15.21
CA GLY A 113 5.69 -1.03 13.99
C GLY A 113 4.21 -1.38 14.16
N LEU A 114 3.89 -2.38 14.99
CA LEU A 114 2.50 -2.70 15.34
C LEU A 114 1.86 -1.59 16.19
N CYS A 115 2.61 -0.98 17.11
CA CYS A 115 2.12 0.16 17.90
C CYS A 115 1.85 1.37 16.98
N ASP A 116 2.75 1.67 16.06
CA ASP A 116 2.55 2.74 15.09
C ASP A 116 1.35 2.45 14.16
N ALA A 117 1.15 1.20 13.77
CA ALA A 117 -0.02 0.78 13.02
C ALA A 117 -1.32 1.09 13.76
N VAL A 118 -1.41 0.75 15.04
CA VAL A 118 -2.57 1.05 15.87
C VAL A 118 -2.82 2.57 15.94
N ARG A 119 -1.77 3.36 16.15
CA ARG A 119 -1.88 4.83 16.19
C ARG A 119 -2.40 5.40 14.87
N VAL A 120 -1.83 4.96 13.74
CA VAL A 120 -2.28 5.38 12.41
C VAL A 120 -3.75 5.09 12.19
N TYR A 121 -4.21 3.89 12.52
CA TYR A 121 -5.61 3.52 12.31
C TYR A 121 -6.57 4.26 13.25
N VAL A 122 -6.20 4.46 14.51
CA VAL A 122 -7.03 5.24 15.45
C VAL A 122 -7.19 6.69 14.97
N LEU A 123 -6.09 7.34 14.57
CA LEU A 123 -6.14 8.69 14.04
C LEU A 123 -6.91 8.77 12.72
N ALA A 124 -6.73 7.77 11.84
CA ALA A 124 -7.48 7.70 10.59
C ALA A 124 -8.99 7.60 10.82
N LEU A 125 -9.44 6.75 11.76
CA LEU A 125 -10.85 6.64 12.10
C LEU A 125 -11.42 7.95 12.67
N GLN A 126 -10.65 8.68 13.48
CA GLN A 126 -11.06 9.98 13.99
C GLN A 126 -11.19 11.05 12.88
N GLU A 127 -10.27 11.07 11.91
CA GLU A 127 -10.37 12.00 10.79
C GLU A 127 -11.51 11.60 9.83
N LEU A 128 -11.79 10.33 9.63
CA LEU A 128 -12.93 9.86 8.85
C LEU A 128 -14.26 10.23 9.49
N ASP A 129 -14.38 10.08 10.80
CA ASP A 129 -15.56 10.46 11.58
C ASP A 129 -15.90 11.95 11.40
N LYS A 130 -14.91 12.84 11.53
CA LYS A 130 -15.06 14.25 11.25
C LYS A 130 -15.55 14.55 9.83
N CYS A 131 -14.99 13.84 8.82
CA CYS A 131 -15.42 14.02 7.44
C CYS A 131 -16.88 13.57 7.21
N MET A 132 -17.38 12.61 7.99
CA MET A 132 -18.77 12.17 7.94
C MET A 132 -19.70 13.19 8.58
N GLU A 133 -19.37 13.69 9.78
CA GLU A 133 -20.14 14.74 10.48
C GLU A 133 -20.26 16.03 9.65
N GLU A 134 -19.17 16.44 8.97
CA GLU A 134 -19.20 17.63 8.09
C GLU A 134 -20.15 17.43 6.91
N LYS A 135 -20.27 16.23 6.36
CA LYS A 135 -21.21 15.93 5.28
C LYS A 135 -22.66 15.98 5.75
N ASP A 136 -22.95 15.44 6.93
CA ASP A 136 -24.30 15.39 7.50
C ASP A 136 -24.80 16.80 7.86
N ASN A 137 -23.89 17.69 8.26
CA ASN A 137 -24.21 19.09 8.57
C ASN A 137 -24.33 19.99 7.33
N ALA A 138 -23.93 19.53 6.16
CA ALA A 138 -23.97 20.29 4.90
C ALA A 138 -25.24 20.03 4.08
N VAL A 139 -26.13 19.16 4.54
CA VAL A 139 -27.45 18.82 3.94
C VAL A 139 -28.53 19.53 4.69
#